data_e9b9b0174c12d17441c04f00af77a2be
#
_entry.id   e9b9b0174c12d17441c04f00af77a2be
#
_cell.length_a   1.000
_cell.length_b   1.000
_cell.length_c   1.000
_cell.angle_alpha   90.00
_cell.angle_beta   90.00
_cell.angle_gamma   90.00
#
_symmetry.space_group_name_H-M   'P 1'
#
loop_
_entity.id
_entity.type
_entity.pdbx_description
1 polymer ?
#
loop_
_entity_poly.entity_id
_entity_poly.type
_entity_poly.pdbx_seq_one_letter_code
_entity_poly.pdbx_strand_id
1 'polypeptide(L)'
;EFALNEGKSRLTGEQVALPEKDPKTFTSYEEIEAALFRQFSYMVKHGVISLLTAQKIHKEQAPRPFLSACNEYCVKNGKDLVDGGAKYNIGPVFTGVGLSVTANSLAVIKKLVFEEKSVTLSELIDALNHNWEGYEALRAKAQAVPKYGNDDDYVDSIAKKLADYFYHDVTAYKDIY
;
A
#
# COMPACT_ATOMS: atom_id res chain seq x y z
N GLU A 1 7.18 -2.60 5.97
CA GLU A 1 8.64 -2.58 5.94
C GLU A 1 9.16 -1.15 6.07
N PHE A 2 8.98 -0.27 5.08
CA PHE A 2 9.62 1.05 5.00
C PHE A 2 9.34 1.96 6.20
N ALA A 3 8.12 1.98 6.73
CA ALA A 3 7.79 2.76 7.92
C ALA A 3 8.54 2.32 9.19
N LEU A 4 8.96 1.04 9.26
CA LEU A 4 9.72 0.46 10.36
C LEU A 4 11.18 0.17 10.00
N ASN A 5 11.69 0.76 8.94
CA ASN A 5 13.08 0.59 8.47
C ASN A 5 13.61 1.86 7.80
N GLU A 6 13.24 3.03 8.32
CA GLU A 6 13.75 4.34 7.86
C GLU A 6 13.55 4.61 6.36
N GLY A 7 12.62 3.92 5.69
CA GLY A 7 12.41 3.99 4.24
C GLY A 7 13.42 3.16 3.42
N LYS A 8 14.24 2.35 4.08
CA LYS A 8 15.26 1.50 3.44
C LYS A 8 14.72 0.11 3.12
N SER A 9 15.24 -0.50 2.06
CA SER A 9 15.02 -1.92 1.77
C SER A 9 15.76 -2.78 2.78
N ARG A 10 15.09 -3.75 3.38
CA ARG A 10 15.74 -4.74 4.25
C ARG A 10 16.65 -5.71 3.48
N LEU A 11 16.39 -5.88 2.19
CA LEU A 11 17.16 -6.77 1.34
C LEU A 11 18.50 -6.15 0.91
N THR A 12 18.47 -4.87 0.49
CA THR A 12 19.67 -4.22 -0.08
C THR A 12 20.30 -3.18 0.85
N GLY A 13 19.57 -2.72 1.88
CA GLY A 13 19.98 -1.62 2.74
C GLY A 13 19.87 -0.23 2.11
N GLU A 14 19.50 -0.16 0.82
CA GLU A 14 19.39 1.09 0.08
C GLU A 14 18.13 1.88 0.45
N GLN A 15 18.21 3.20 0.33
CA GLN A 15 17.08 4.11 0.47
C GLN A 15 16.21 4.00 -0.77
N VAL A 16 15.04 3.36 -0.65
CA VAL A 16 14.09 3.15 -1.77
C VAL A 16 12.77 3.86 -1.59
N ALA A 17 12.51 4.39 -0.40
CA ALA A 17 11.29 5.11 -0.07
C ALA A 17 11.63 6.40 0.69
N LEU A 18 10.61 7.13 1.19
CA LEU A 18 10.86 8.35 1.95
C LEU A 18 11.71 8.05 3.20
N PRO A 19 12.73 8.86 3.49
CA PRO A 19 13.43 8.76 4.77
C PRO A 19 12.44 8.94 5.93
N GLU A 20 12.49 8.03 6.89
CA GLU A 20 11.73 8.11 8.14
C GLU A 20 12.70 8.17 9.32
N LYS A 21 12.21 8.62 10.48
CA LYS A 21 12.97 8.58 11.71
C LYS A 21 13.22 7.13 12.15
N ASP A 22 14.24 6.94 12.99
CA ASP A 22 14.48 5.63 13.62
C ASP A 22 13.16 5.12 14.23
N PRO A 23 12.66 3.95 13.80
CA PRO A 23 11.38 3.42 14.27
C PRO A 23 11.35 3.18 15.78
N LYS A 24 12.51 2.97 16.41
CA LYS A 24 12.63 2.81 17.87
C LYS A 24 12.27 4.09 18.65
N THR A 25 12.22 5.24 17.95
CA THR A 25 11.86 6.56 18.53
C THR A 25 10.39 6.91 18.44
N PHE A 26 9.54 6.06 17.84
CA PHE A 26 8.11 6.28 17.84
C PHE A 26 7.53 6.13 19.24
N THR A 27 6.72 7.10 19.65
CA THR A 27 6.14 7.19 20.99
C THR A 27 4.66 6.83 21.04
N SER A 28 3.98 6.79 19.87
CA SER A 28 2.57 6.45 19.77
C SER A 28 2.27 5.59 18.52
N TYR A 29 1.13 4.92 18.56
CA TYR A 29 0.61 4.17 17.43
C TYR A 29 0.33 5.08 16.23
N GLU A 30 -0.20 6.27 16.49
CA GLU A 30 -0.55 7.27 15.47
C GLU A 30 0.67 7.74 14.68
N GLU A 31 1.84 7.82 15.32
CA GLU A 31 3.09 8.15 14.63
C GLU A 31 3.49 7.07 13.63
N ILE A 32 3.34 5.78 13.99
CA ILE A 32 3.62 4.65 13.11
C ILE A 32 2.62 4.63 11.95
N GLU A 33 1.35 4.83 12.24
CA GLU A 33 0.31 4.88 11.23
C GLU A 33 0.55 6.04 10.25
N ALA A 34 0.91 7.21 10.75
CA ALA A 34 1.26 8.35 9.91
C ALA A 34 2.49 8.08 9.04
N ALA A 35 3.52 7.42 9.58
CA ALA A 35 4.68 7.00 8.81
C ALA A 35 4.29 6.02 7.70
N LEU A 36 3.44 5.03 8.01
CA LEU A 36 2.92 4.11 7.01
C LEU A 36 2.19 4.84 5.88
N PHE A 37 1.30 5.77 6.20
CA PHE A 37 0.54 6.52 5.21
C PHE A 37 1.44 7.40 4.34
N ARG A 38 2.46 8.04 4.89
CA ARG A 38 3.45 8.78 4.08
C ARG A 38 4.17 7.88 3.09
N GLN A 39 4.64 6.71 3.55
CA GLN A 39 5.29 5.73 2.67
C GLN A 39 4.34 5.23 1.58
N PHE A 40 3.09 5.00 1.96
CA PHE A 40 2.05 4.55 1.05
C PHE A 40 1.78 5.57 -0.06
N SER A 41 1.51 6.84 0.28
CA SER A 41 1.30 7.90 -0.70
C SER A 41 2.51 8.12 -1.61
N TYR A 42 3.71 7.99 -1.07
CA TYR A 42 4.92 8.03 -1.89
C TYR A 42 4.94 6.94 -2.96
N MET A 43 4.65 5.69 -2.58
CA MET A 43 4.60 4.56 -3.51
C MET A 43 3.46 4.69 -4.53
N VAL A 44 2.27 5.11 -4.08
CA VAL A 44 1.13 5.38 -4.97
C VAL A 44 1.50 6.44 -6.00
N LYS A 45 2.11 7.56 -5.58
CA LYS A 45 2.55 8.62 -6.49
C LYS A 45 3.49 8.11 -7.57
N HIS A 46 4.50 7.33 -7.21
CA HIS A 46 5.44 6.76 -8.18
C HIS A 46 4.78 5.74 -9.11
N GLY A 47 3.89 4.91 -8.58
CA GLY A 47 3.07 4.00 -9.37
C GLY A 47 2.20 4.76 -10.39
N VAL A 48 1.51 5.82 -9.96
CA VAL A 48 0.69 6.66 -10.85
C VAL A 48 1.55 7.28 -11.96
N ILE A 49 2.71 7.86 -11.64
CA ILE A 49 3.62 8.43 -12.65
C ILE A 49 4.01 7.36 -13.69
N SER A 50 4.36 6.17 -13.24
CA SER A 50 4.73 5.06 -14.13
C SER A 50 3.57 4.66 -15.05
N LEU A 51 2.36 4.58 -14.50
CA LEU A 51 1.16 4.21 -15.25
C LEU A 51 0.75 5.28 -16.26
N LEU A 52 0.79 6.56 -15.89
CA LEU A 52 0.50 7.67 -16.81
C LEU A 52 1.53 7.74 -17.94
N THR A 53 2.80 7.47 -17.62
CA THR A 53 3.86 7.36 -18.63
C THR A 53 3.59 6.22 -19.61
N ALA A 54 3.20 5.05 -19.09
CA ALA A 54 2.83 3.90 -19.93
C ALA A 54 1.61 4.20 -20.83
N GLN A 55 0.57 4.87 -20.28
CA GLN A 55 -0.59 5.29 -21.06
C GLN A 55 -0.17 6.22 -22.21
N LYS A 56 0.68 7.20 -21.94
CA LYS A 56 1.17 8.14 -22.96
C LYS A 56 1.96 7.41 -24.06
N ILE A 57 2.84 6.50 -23.68
CA ILE A 57 3.60 5.67 -24.64
C ILE A 57 2.65 4.82 -25.49
N HIS A 58 1.66 4.17 -24.87
CA HIS A 58 0.69 3.37 -25.62
C HIS A 58 -0.10 4.20 -26.61
N LYS A 59 -0.56 5.38 -26.21
CA LYS A 59 -1.27 6.31 -27.09
C LYS A 59 -0.42 6.69 -28.32
N GLU A 60 0.86 7.02 -28.11
CA GLU A 60 1.74 7.55 -29.16
C GLU A 60 2.40 6.45 -30.01
N GLN A 61 2.77 5.33 -29.42
CA GLN A 61 3.63 4.32 -30.05
C GLN A 61 2.94 2.98 -30.32
N ALA A 62 1.80 2.72 -29.69
CA ALA A 62 1.13 1.41 -29.79
C ALA A 62 -0.39 1.54 -29.97
N PRO A 63 -0.87 2.30 -30.98
CA PRO A 63 -2.30 2.39 -31.28
C PRO A 63 -2.89 1.02 -31.61
N ARG A 64 -4.18 0.84 -31.34
CA ARG A 64 -4.88 -0.43 -31.51
C ARG A 64 -6.05 -0.31 -32.51
N PRO A 65 -5.80 -0.01 -33.78
CA PRO A 65 -6.83 0.31 -34.76
C PRO A 65 -7.82 -0.85 -34.98
N PHE A 66 -7.37 -2.09 -34.99
CA PHE A 66 -8.24 -3.27 -35.16
C PHE A 66 -9.22 -3.43 -33.99
N LEU A 67 -8.72 -3.30 -32.77
CA LEU A 67 -9.55 -3.38 -31.57
C LEU A 67 -10.48 -2.17 -31.48
N SER A 68 -10.01 -1.00 -31.87
CA SER A 68 -10.79 0.24 -31.93
C SER A 68 -11.93 0.15 -32.93
N ALA A 69 -11.71 -0.48 -34.09
CA ALA A 69 -12.74 -0.69 -35.09
C ALA A 69 -13.86 -1.66 -34.62
N CYS A 70 -13.58 -2.52 -33.66
CA CYS A 70 -14.57 -3.38 -33.04
C CYS A 70 -15.32 -2.74 -31.87
N ASN A 71 -14.98 -1.51 -31.48
CA ASN A 71 -15.60 -0.82 -30.37
C ASN A 71 -16.46 0.34 -30.89
N GLU A 72 -17.78 0.26 -30.65
CA GLU A 72 -18.76 1.24 -31.12
C GLU A 72 -18.38 2.69 -30.80
N TYR A 73 -17.92 2.94 -29.57
CA TYR A 73 -17.57 4.29 -29.11
C TYR A 73 -16.29 4.80 -29.76
N CYS A 74 -15.30 3.92 -30.00
CA CYS A 74 -14.08 4.30 -30.72
C CYS A 74 -14.42 4.75 -32.15
N VAL A 75 -15.27 3.98 -32.84
CA VAL A 75 -15.75 4.31 -34.19
C VAL A 75 -16.53 5.61 -34.18
N LYS A 76 -17.48 5.76 -33.25
CA LYS A 76 -18.31 6.96 -33.13
C LYS A 76 -17.50 8.21 -32.81
N ASN A 77 -16.50 8.09 -31.95
CA ASN A 77 -15.66 9.21 -31.51
C ASN A 77 -14.49 9.48 -32.46
N GLY A 78 -14.22 8.59 -33.44
CA GLY A 78 -13.05 8.69 -34.32
C GLY A 78 -11.71 8.65 -33.57
N LYS A 79 -11.67 7.91 -32.47
CA LYS A 79 -10.49 7.83 -31.58
C LYS A 79 -10.10 6.39 -31.27
N ASP A 80 -8.81 6.14 -31.18
CA ASP A 80 -8.28 4.85 -30.76
C ASP A 80 -8.65 4.51 -29.32
N LEU A 81 -8.76 3.21 -29.01
CA LEU A 81 -9.05 2.69 -27.68
C LEU A 81 -8.05 3.21 -26.63
N VAL A 82 -6.75 3.28 -27.01
CA VAL A 82 -5.68 3.77 -26.14
C VAL A 82 -5.51 5.30 -26.18
N ASP A 83 -6.40 6.00 -26.90
CA ASP A 83 -6.50 7.46 -26.93
C ASP A 83 -7.86 7.98 -26.40
N GLY A 84 -8.48 7.25 -25.50
CA GLY A 84 -9.73 7.68 -24.90
C GLY A 84 -10.96 7.52 -25.82
N GLY A 85 -10.93 6.64 -26.82
CA GLY A 85 -12.04 6.40 -27.73
C GLY A 85 -13.22 5.64 -27.12
N ALA A 86 -12.97 4.77 -26.16
CA ALA A 86 -14.00 3.96 -25.53
C ALA A 86 -14.91 4.77 -24.60
N LYS A 87 -16.12 4.26 -24.34
CA LYS A 87 -17.05 4.84 -23.35
C LYS A 87 -16.43 4.86 -21.95
N TYR A 88 -15.76 3.78 -21.60
CA TYR A 88 -14.99 3.64 -20.37
C TYR A 88 -13.54 3.38 -20.78
N ASN A 89 -12.66 4.29 -20.45
CA ASN A 89 -11.26 4.07 -20.67
C ASN A 89 -10.78 3.01 -19.70
N ILE A 90 -10.24 1.91 -20.23
CA ILE A 90 -9.53 0.94 -19.41
C ILE A 90 -8.17 1.58 -19.11
N GLY A 91 -8.17 2.40 -18.07
CA GLY A 91 -6.96 2.97 -17.53
C GLY A 91 -6.12 1.91 -16.80
N PRO A 92 -4.98 2.31 -16.30
CA PRO A 92 -4.18 1.45 -15.46
C PRO A 92 -4.93 1.05 -14.20
N VAL A 93 -4.86 -0.24 -13.86
CA VAL A 93 -5.46 -0.76 -12.63
C VAL A 93 -4.47 -0.60 -11.49
N PHE A 94 -4.90 0.09 -10.45
CA PHE A 94 -4.16 0.19 -9.19
C PHE A 94 -4.74 -0.84 -8.21
N THR A 95 -4.00 -1.88 -7.91
CA THR A 95 -4.47 -2.94 -7.00
C THR A 95 -3.78 -2.82 -5.65
N GLY A 96 -4.57 -2.60 -4.61
CA GLY A 96 -4.10 -2.62 -3.21
C GLY A 96 -3.99 -4.06 -2.71
N VAL A 97 -2.78 -4.61 -2.71
CA VAL A 97 -2.51 -5.97 -2.21
C VAL A 97 -1.97 -5.92 -0.79
N GLY A 98 -2.36 -6.88 0.05
CA GLY A 98 -1.83 -7.03 1.41
C GLY A 98 -2.60 -6.28 2.49
N LEU A 99 -3.85 -5.87 2.25
CA LEU A 99 -4.70 -5.19 3.24
C LEU A 99 -4.76 -5.95 4.56
N SER A 100 -5.10 -7.23 4.51
CA SER A 100 -5.22 -8.08 5.72
C SER A 100 -3.91 -8.22 6.47
N VAL A 101 -2.79 -8.39 5.76
CA VAL A 101 -1.46 -8.51 6.38
C VAL A 101 -1.07 -7.20 7.07
N THR A 102 -1.33 -6.07 6.42
CA THR A 102 -1.03 -4.75 6.99
C THR A 102 -1.91 -4.44 8.19
N ALA A 103 -3.23 -4.71 8.10
CA ALA A 103 -4.15 -4.52 9.22
C ALA A 103 -3.78 -5.38 10.43
N ASN A 104 -3.47 -6.66 10.20
CA ASN A 104 -3.03 -7.57 11.25
C ASN A 104 -1.71 -7.12 11.90
N SER A 105 -0.77 -6.62 11.12
CA SER A 105 0.51 -6.11 11.63
C SER A 105 0.31 -4.87 12.49
N LEU A 106 -0.51 -3.93 12.02
CA LEU A 106 -0.87 -2.73 12.80
C LEU A 106 -1.62 -3.07 14.09
N ALA A 107 -2.53 -4.05 14.05
CA ALA A 107 -3.24 -4.54 15.22
C ALA A 107 -2.28 -5.09 16.28
N VAL A 108 -1.28 -5.88 15.87
CA VAL A 108 -0.24 -6.40 16.77
C VAL A 108 0.55 -5.27 17.41
N ILE A 109 1.03 -4.32 16.59
CA ILE A 109 1.80 -3.17 17.10
C ILE A 109 0.95 -2.36 18.08
N LYS A 110 -0.27 -2.00 17.68
CA LYS A 110 -1.18 -1.21 18.51
C LYS A 110 -1.44 -1.89 19.85
N LYS A 111 -1.82 -3.16 19.81
CA LYS A 111 -2.22 -3.91 21.00
C LYS A 111 -1.05 -4.20 21.92
N LEU A 112 0.00 -4.86 21.43
CA LEU A 112 1.07 -5.35 22.28
C LEU A 112 2.04 -4.25 22.73
N VAL A 113 2.33 -3.26 21.86
CA VAL A 113 3.32 -2.22 22.15
C VAL A 113 2.68 -1.03 22.87
N PHE A 114 1.55 -0.52 22.38
CA PHE A 114 1.01 0.76 22.87
C PHE A 114 -0.11 0.60 23.89
N GLU A 115 -1.00 -0.39 23.76
CA GLU A 115 -2.12 -0.58 24.69
C GLU A 115 -1.71 -1.45 25.87
N GLU A 116 -1.29 -2.69 25.65
CA GLU A 116 -0.89 -3.62 26.70
C GLU A 116 0.51 -3.36 27.26
N LYS A 117 1.37 -2.72 26.45
CA LYS A 117 2.79 -2.46 26.78
C LYS A 117 3.54 -3.72 27.21
N SER A 118 3.16 -4.85 26.63
CA SER A 118 3.71 -6.17 26.95
C SER A 118 5.02 -6.48 26.19
N VAL A 119 5.38 -5.63 25.24
CA VAL A 119 6.63 -5.65 24.46
C VAL A 119 6.97 -4.23 24.05
N THR A 120 8.24 -3.91 23.96
CA THR A 120 8.70 -2.62 23.39
C THR A 120 8.74 -2.71 21.86
N LEU A 121 8.62 -1.56 21.19
CA LEU A 121 8.74 -1.53 19.72
C LEU A 121 10.13 -2.01 19.28
N SER A 122 11.18 -1.71 20.05
CA SER A 122 12.53 -2.20 19.78
C SER A 122 12.61 -3.73 19.80
N GLU A 123 12.06 -4.37 20.84
CA GLU A 123 12.03 -5.84 20.94
C GLU A 123 11.22 -6.47 19.80
N LEU A 124 10.09 -5.86 19.43
CA LEU A 124 9.31 -6.36 18.30
C LEU A 124 10.09 -6.26 16.98
N ILE A 125 10.79 -5.15 16.74
CA ILE A 125 11.63 -4.97 15.54
C ILE A 125 12.79 -5.97 15.56
N ASP A 126 13.42 -6.17 16.70
CA ASP A 126 14.51 -7.12 16.84
C ASP A 126 14.03 -8.56 16.59
N ALA A 127 12.85 -8.94 17.09
CA ALA A 127 12.22 -10.22 16.79
C ALA A 127 11.94 -10.41 15.29
N LEU A 128 11.44 -9.38 14.62
CA LEU A 128 11.22 -9.39 13.17
C LEU A 128 12.54 -9.52 12.39
N ASN A 129 13.60 -8.87 12.84
CA ASN A 129 14.93 -8.94 12.22
C ASN A 129 15.55 -10.33 12.32
N HIS A 130 15.27 -11.05 13.42
CA HIS A 130 15.69 -12.42 13.65
C HIS A 130 14.70 -13.48 13.12
N ASN A 131 13.71 -13.06 12.33
CA ASN A 131 12.66 -13.97 11.82
C ASN A 131 12.00 -14.82 12.93
N TRP A 132 11.82 -14.21 14.12
CA TRP A 132 11.27 -14.80 15.34
C TRP A 132 12.14 -15.89 16.02
N GLU A 133 13.36 -16.14 15.54
CA GLU A 133 14.28 -17.07 16.21
C GLU A 133 14.68 -16.52 17.58
N GLY A 134 14.39 -17.30 18.63
CA GLY A 134 14.57 -16.88 20.02
C GLY A 134 13.46 -15.99 20.58
N TYR A 135 12.40 -15.72 19.80
CA TYR A 135 11.24 -14.91 20.17
C TYR A 135 9.91 -15.65 20.01
N GLU A 136 9.92 -16.98 20.16
CA GLU A 136 8.74 -17.86 19.92
C GLU A 136 7.55 -17.46 20.80
N ALA A 137 7.80 -17.10 22.07
CA ALA A 137 6.76 -16.65 22.98
C ALA A 137 6.12 -15.31 22.52
N LEU A 138 6.90 -14.38 22.00
CA LEU A 138 6.40 -13.14 21.45
C LEU A 138 5.62 -13.40 20.15
N ARG A 139 6.11 -14.30 19.30
CA ARG A 139 5.39 -14.73 18.10
C ARG A 139 4.02 -15.31 18.44
N ALA A 140 3.94 -16.16 19.46
CA ALA A 140 2.67 -16.74 19.91
C ALA A 140 1.70 -15.65 20.40
N LYS A 141 2.17 -14.65 21.15
CA LYS A 141 1.36 -13.47 21.53
C LYS A 141 0.88 -12.70 20.30
N ALA A 142 1.76 -12.42 19.34
CA ALA A 142 1.40 -11.72 18.12
C ALA A 142 0.36 -12.50 17.28
N GLN A 143 0.45 -13.82 17.26
CA GLN A 143 -0.54 -14.68 16.60
C GLN A 143 -1.89 -14.69 17.31
N ALA A 144 -1.93 -14.52 18.63
CA ALA A 144 -3.15 -14.48 19.43
C ALA A 144 -3.94 -13.15 19.33
N VAL A 145 -3.32 -12.08 18.85
CA VAL A 145 -4.03 -10.81 18.57
C VAL A 145 -5.12 -11.06 17.53
N PRO A 146 -6.32 -10.44 17.63
CA PRO A 146 -7.37 -10.56 16.61
C PRO A 146 -6.86 -10.33 15.18
N LYS A 147 -7.45 -11.06 14.23
CA LYS A 147 -7.08 -11.00 12.82
C LYS A 147 -8.25 -10.56 11.96
N TYR A 148 -7.96 -9.78 10.93
CA TYR A 148 -8.92 -9.38 9.91
C TYR A 148 -9.59 -10.60 9.27
N GLY A 149 -10.90 -10.52 9.09
CA GLY A 149 -11.72 -11.58 8.51
C GLY A 149 -12.35 -12.53 9.53
N ASN A 150 -12.23 -12.26 10.83
CA ASN A 150 -12.84 -13.04 11.90
C ASN A 150 -13.97 -12.28 12.64
N ASP A 151 -14.57 -11.28 11.99
CA ASP A 151 -15.66 -10.47 12.55
C ASP A 151 -15.27 -9.81 13.89
N ASP A 152 -14.09 -9.18 13.91
CA ASP A 152 -13.57 -8.46 15.07
C ASP A 152 -13.34 -6.98 14.72
N ASP A 153 -14.19 -6.11 15.26
CA ASP A 153 -14.20 -4.66 15.00
C ASP A 153 -12.85 -3.99 15.26
N TYR A 154 -12.03 -4.56 16.15
CA TYR A 154 -10.72 -4.00 16.46
C TYR A 154 -9.80 -3.98 15.23
N VAL A 155 -9.74 -5.07 14.48
CA VAL A 155 -8.89 -5.17 13.30
C VAL A 155 -9.61 -4.67 12.06
N ASP A 156 -10.91 -4.90 11.97
CA ASP A 156 -11.73 -4.50 10.83
C ASP A 156 -11.77 -2.97 10.69
N SER A 157 -11.79 -2.23 11.81
CA SER A 157 -11.68 -0.76 11.78
C SER A 157 -10.33 -0.27 11.22
N ILE A 158 -9.23 -0.96 11.53
CA ILE A 158 -7.90 -0.68 10.98
C ILE A 158 -7.89 -0.97 9.47
N ALA A 159 -8.42 -2.12 9.06
CA ALA A 159 -8.51 -2.50 7.66
C ALA A 159 -9.37 -1.51 6.85
N LYS A 160 -10.52 -1.10 7.41
CA LYS A 160 -11.38 -0.09 6.79
C LYS A 160 -10.63 1.23 6.60
N LYS A 161 -9.93 1.71 7.62
CA LYS A 161 -9.14 2.96 7.53
C LYS A 161 -8.05 2.89 6.44
N LEU A 162 -7.36 1.75 6.32
CA LEU A 162 -6.38 1.51 5.27
C LEU A 162 -7.01 1.52 3.88
N ALA A 163 -8.16 0.86 3.71
CA ALA A 163 -8.89 0.82 2.44
C ALA A 163 -9.40 2.21 2.05
N ASP A 164 -10.00 2.95 2.98
CA ASP A 164 -10.48 4.31 2.76
C ASP A 164 -9.31 5.25 2.37
N TYR A 165 -8.18 5.13 3.05
CA TYR A 165 -6.98 5.92 2.72
C TYR A 165 -6.49 5.60 1.30
N PHE A 166 -6.39 4.32 0.95
CA PHE A 166 -6.01 3.89 -0.40
C PHE A 166 -6.93 4.45 -1.47
N TYR A 167 -8.23 4.32 -1.25
CA TYR A 167 -9.24 4.83 -2.18
C TYR A 167 -9.08 6.35 -2.40
N HIS A 168 -8.99 7.11 -1.33
CA HIS A 168 -8.86 8.57 -1.42
C HIS A 168 -7.54 9.00 -2.05
N ASP A 169 -6.44 8.34 -1.72
CA ASP A 169 -5.12 8.68 -2.25
C ASP A 169 -5.03 8.40 -3.76
N VAL A 170 -5.52 7.24 -4.21
CA VAL A 170 -5.53 6.87 -5.63
C VAL A 170 -6.50 7.73 -6.44
N THR A 171 -7.70 8.00 -5.92
CA THR A 171 -8.70 8.80 -6.63
C THR A 171 -8.41 10.30 -6.67
N ALA A 172 -7.44 10.78 -5.92
CA ALA A 172 -6.93 12.15 -6.02
C ALA A 172 -6.19 12.41 -7.34
N TYR A 173 -5.70 11.37 -8.00
CA TYR A 173 -5.01 11.48 -9.29
C TYR A 173 -6.01 11.36 -10.45
N LYS A 174 -5.65 11.99 -11.57
CA LYS A 174 -6.39 11.92 -12.83
C LYS A 174 -5.55 11.21 -13.87
N ASP A 175 -6.21 10.52 -14.80
CA ASP A 175 -5.56 9.96 -15.97
C ASP A 175 -5.23 11.02 -17.02
N ILE A 176 -4.73 10.61 -18.19
CA ILE A 176 -4.35 11.52 -19.28
C ILE A 176 -5.52 11.87 -20.21
N TYR A 177 -6.76 11.39 -19.95
CA TYR A 177 -7.92 11.60 -20.80
C TYR A 177 -8.95 12.55 -20.21
#